data_ddcb29f57f1e451cbdc95074303c4a4b
#
_entry.id   ddcb29f57f1e451cbdc95074303c4a4b
#
_cell.length_a   1.000
_cell.length_b   1.000
_cell.length_c   1.000
_cell.angle_alpha   90.00
_cell.angle_beta   90.00
_cell.angle_gamma   90.00
#
_symmetry.space_group_name_H-M   'P 1'
#
loop_
_entity.id
_entity.type
_entity.pdbx_description
1 polymer ?
#
loop_
_entity_poly.entity_id
_entity_poly.type
_entity_poly.pdbx_seq_one_letter_code
_entity_poly.pdbx_strand_id
1 'polypeptide(L)'
;MLQLLLDLFTGPDAAARAPAPGAVDSKPNPAPAPVHPAPTAIDVVASEPAIALPDALAPAHFAHPRASRAIALGGAQVAYEFKRGQRRTIGFSVGADGLTVSAPRWTPVHEVEAALREKERWIVTKLGEARARHQRLEASRIDWKEGATLPFLGEPVVLVLDPRQRHGRGGAVLVPGEAALPGVPQMALHVGLPHTATPEQLRDTVQAWLMRQARRVFTARLDHFAPQLGVRWQKLSLSSAGTRWGSASADGSIRLNWRLIHFREPIIDYVVVHELAHLREMNHSARFWQHVEAVLPDYAERRGALKDEAVPRW
;
A
#
# COMPACT_ATOMS: atom_id res chain seq x y z
N MET A 1 14.84 1.98 -14.34
CA MET A 1 13.42 2.36 -14.17
C MET A 1 12.81 1.95 -12.82
N LEU A 2 13.51 1.13 -12.02
CA LEU A 2 13.12 0.79 -10.62
C LEU A 2 13.44 1.91 -9.62
N GLN A 3 14.25 2.88 -10.01
CA GLN A 3 14.78 3.94 -9.16
C GLN A 3 13.71 4.91 -8.65
N LEU A 4 12.66 5.16 -9.43
CA LEU A 4 11.65 6.20 -9.15
C LEU A 4 10.54 5.76 -8.17
N LEU A 5 10.33 4.46 -7.96
CA LEU A 5 9.51 3.95 -6.83
C LEU A 5 10.29 4.02 -5.52
N LEU A 6 11.61 3.90 -5.60
CA LEU A 6 12.51 4.03 -4.44
C LEU A 6 12.54 5.47 -3.91
N ASP A 7 12.32 6.49 -4.73
CA ASP A 7 12.48 7.88 -4.31
C ASP A 7 11.41 8.34 -3.29
N LEU A 8 10.18 7.84 -3.38
CA LEU A 8 9.17 8.04 -2.33
C LEU A 8 9.54 7.31 -1.02
N PHE A 9 10.50 6.39 -1.08
CA PHE A 9 10.86 5.50 0.02
C PHE A 9 12.30 5.64 0.52
N THR A 10 13.16 6.45 -0.12
CA THR A 10 14.50 6.78 0.32
C THR A 10 14.49 8.07 1.14
N GLY A 11 14.43 7.96 2.46
CA GLY A 11 14.69 9.05 3.39
C GLY A 11 15.85 8.64 4.30
N PRO A 12 16.51 9.57 5.01
CA PRO A 12 17.52 9.21 5.98
C PRO A 12 16.90 8.27 7.03
N ASP A 13 17.52 7.14 7.26
CA ASP A 13 17.22 6.27 8.41
C ASP A 13 17.26 7.15 9.66
N ALA A 14 16.16 7.19 10.41
CA ALA A 14 16.12 7.80 11.71
C ALA A 14 17.03 6.97 12.62
N ALA A 15 18.28 7.43 12.76
CA ALA A 15 19.19 6.92 13.75
C ALA A 15 18.50 7.07 15.12
N ALA A 16 18.35 5.95 15.81
CA ALA A 16 17.74 5.82 17.11
C ALA A 16 18.33 6.86 18.08
N ARG A 17 17.50 7.81 18.49
CA ARG A 17 17.83 8.74 19.59
C ARG A 17 17.42 8.04 20.88
N ALA A 18 18.42 7.59 21.63
CA ALA A 18 18.25 7.03 22.96
C ALA A 18 17.62 8.06 23.90
N PRO A 19 16.68 7.68 24.77
CA PRO A 19 16.16 8.58 25.79
C PRO A 19 17.18 8.76 26.92
N ALA A 20 17.40 10.02 27.33
CA ALA A 20 18.18 10.38 28.49
C ALA A 20 17.40 10.02 29.78
N PRO A 21 18.09 9.62 30.89
CA PRO A 21 17.45 9.28 32.13
C PRO A 21 17.28 10.52 33.02
N GLY A 22 16.14 10.58 33.74
CA GLY A 22 16.09 11.39 34.96
C GLY A 22 14.83 12.19 35.18
N ALA A 23 13.95 11.73 36.06
CA ALA A 23 13.60 12.35 37.34
C ALA A 23 12.39 11.62 37.92
N VAL A 24 12.58 11.07 39.11
CA VAL A 24 11.56 10.56 40.00
C VAL A 24 10.82 11.76 40.59
N ASP A 25 9.47 11.77 40.51
CA ASP A 25 8.73 12.47 41.54
C ASP A 25 7.37 11.81 41.89
N SER A 26 7.00 11.99 43.13
CA SER A 26 6.19 11.18 43.99
C SER A 26 4.66 11.29 43.72
N LYS A 27 3.95 10.16 43.97
CA LYS A 27 2.47 10.06 44.08
C LYS A 27 1.85 10.99 45.11
N PRO A 28 0.55 11.28 44.95
CA PRO A 28 -0.41 10.73 45.89
C PRO A 28 -1.60 10.01 45.23
N ASN A 29 -2.08 9.02 45.98
CA ASN A 29 -3.13 8.07 45.74
C ASN A 29 -4.52 8.72 45.77
N PRO A 30 -5.41 8.52 44.78
CA PRO A 30 -6.82 8.81 44.95
C PRO A 30 -7.65 7.56 45.21
N ALA A 31 -8.72 7.74 45.98
CA ALA A 31 -9.68 6.78 46.49
C ALA A 31 -10.46 5.98 45.43
N PRO A 32 -11.10 4.86 45.82
CA PRO A 32 -11.73 3.95 44.88
C PRO A 32 -13.05 4.50 44.33
N ALA A 33 -13.21 4.45 43.02
CA ALA A 33 -14.44 4.74 42.29
C ALA A 33 -15.36 3.51 42.21
N PRO A 34 -16.70 3.70 42.08
CA PRO A 34 -17.67 2.61 42.15
C PRO A 34 -17.62 1.67 40.97
N VAL A 35 -17.79 0.38 41.29
CA VAL A 35 -17.83 -0.72 40.34
C VAL A 35 -19.15 -0.67 39.55
N HIS A 36 -19.08 -0.37 38.27
CA HIS A 36 -20.17 -0.66 37.32
C HIS A 36 -19.96 -2.03 36.71
N PRO A 37 -20.99 -2.87 36.55
CA PRO A 37 -20.85 -4.15 35.87
C PRO A 37 -20.55 -3.91 34.38
N ALA A 38 -19.50 -4.57 33.89
CA ALA A 38 -19.11 -4.53 32.49
C ALA A 38 -20.19 -5.17 31.60
N PRO A 39 -20.51 -4.56 30.43
CA PRO A 39 -21.29 -5.25 29.42
C PRO A 39 -20.41 -6.36 28.80
N THR A 40 -20.95 -7.56 28.77
CA THR A 40 -20.35 -8.70 28.09
C THR A 40 -20.34 -8.41 26.59
N ALA A 41 -19.24 -7.89 26.09
CA ALA A 41 -18.99 -7.78 24.66
C ALA A 41 -18.69 -9.20 24.16
N ILE A 42 -19.59 -9.75 23.36
CA ILE A 42 -19.28 -10.89 22.52
C ILE A 42 -18.49 -10.31 21.34
N ASP A 43 -17.17 -10.31 21.46
CA ASP A 43 -16.29 -10.10 20.31
C ASP A 43 -16.49 -11.28 19.35
N VAL A 44 -17.33 -11.10 18.35
CA VAL A 44 -17.30 -11.93 17.16
C VAL A 44 -16.08 -11.47 16.35
N VAL A 45 -14.91 -11.90 16.80
CA VAL A 45 -13.71 -11.91 15.96
C VAL A 45 -14.08 -12.78 14.75
N ALA A 46 -14.07 -12.18 13.57
CA ALA A 46 -14.16 -12.94 12.32
C ALA A 46 -13.04 -13.99 12.37
N SER A 47 -13.41 -15.24 12.65
CA SER A 47 -12.45 -16.34 12.70
C SER A 47 -11.90 -16.52 11.30
N GLU A 48 -10.61 -16.24 11.13
CA GLU A 48 -9.88 -16.72 9.97
C GLU A 48 -10.17 -18.22 9.80
N PRO A 49 -10.31 -18.71 8.56
CA PRO A 49 -10.58 -20.13 8.34
C PRO A 49 -9.52 -20.96 9.07
N ALA A 50 -9.98 -21.86 9.95
CA ALA A 50 -9.11 -22.69 10.77
C ALA A 50 -8.21 -23.52 9.84
N ILE A 51 -6.92 -23.22 9.84
CA ILE A 51 -5.90 -24.00 9.13
C ILE A 51 -5.75 -25.32 9.90
N ALA A 52 -5.82 -26.46 9.21
CA ALA A 52 -5.60 -27.75 9.83
C ALA A 52 -4.21 -27.79 10.49
N LEU A 53 -4.13 -28.36 11.71
CA LEU A 53 -2.90 -28.37 12.51
C LEU A 53 -1.66 -28.92 11.75
N PRO A 54 -1.76 -29.97 10.90
CA PRO A 54 -0.65 -30.43 10.08
C PRO A 54 -0.15 -29.38 9.09
N ASP A 55 -1.03 -28.56 8.52
CA ASP A 55 -0.68 -27.50 7.56
C ASP A 55 -0.06 -26.28 8.26
N ALA A 56 -0.48 -26.01 9.51
CA ALA A 56 0.10 -24.96 10.35
C ALA A 56 1.52 -25.30 10.84
N LEU A 57 1.83 -26.61 10.97
CA LEU A 57 3.15 -27.12 11.40
C LEU A 57 4.06 -27.47 10.21
N ALA A 58 3.55 -27.48 8.98
CA ALA A 58 4.35 -27.77 7.79
C ALA A 58 5.40 -26.66 7.58
N PRO A 59 6.64 -27.02 7.19
CA PRO A 59 7.65 -26.04 6.84
C PRO A 59 7.14 -25.10 5.73
N ALA A 60 7.36 -23.80 5.89
CA ALA A 60 6.99 -22.85 4.85
C ALA A 60 7.65 -23.25 3.52
N HIS A 61 6.87 -23.33 2.45
CA HIS A 61 7.33 -23.69 1.13
C HIS A 61 7.26 -22.49 0.20
N PHE A 62 8.41 -22.11 -0.38
CA PHE A 62 8.51 -21.07 -1.38
C PHE A 62 9.05 -21.66 -2.69
N ALA A 63 8.30 -21.54 -3.77
CA ALA A 63 8.68 -22.08 -5.07
C ALA A 63 8.67 -20.98 -6.13
N HIS A 64 9.82 -20.78 -6.79
CA HIS A 64 9.90 -19.95 -7.98
C HIS A 64 9.37 -20.75 -9.19
N PRO A 65 8.52 -20.18 -10.10
CA PRO A 65 7.97 -20.92 -11.26
C PRO A 65 9.03 -21.54 -12.18
N ARG A 66 10.20 -20.92 -12.22
CA ARG A 66 11.37 -21.40 -12.99
C ARG A 66 12.46 -21.95 -12.07
N ALA A 67 12.06 -22.55 -10.94
CA ALA A 67 13.04 -23.11 -10.02
C ALA A 67 13.86 -24.21 -10.70
N SER A 68 15.17 -24.13 -10.56
CA SER A 68 16.12 -25.15 -11.04
C SER A 68 16.87 -25.81 -9.89
N ARG A 69 16.75 -25.29 -8.67
CA ARG A 69 17.35 -25.80 -7.43
C ARG A 69 16.47 -25.54 -6.23
N ALA A 70 16.70 -26.30 -5.16
CA ALA A 70 16.03 -26.13 -3.88
C ALA A 70 17.02 -26.24 -2.73
N ILE A 71 16.75 -25.55 -1.63
CA ILE A 71 17.53 -25.54 -0.40
C ILE A 71 16.62 -25.31 0.82
N ALA A 72 16.97 -25.91 1.94
CA ALA A 72 16.31 -25.60 3.22
C ALA A 72 17.01 -24.39 3.87
N LEU A 73 16.25 -23.35 4.19
CA LEU A 73 16.71 -22.10 4.81
C LEU A 73 15.76 -21.73 5.95
N GLY A 74 16.29 -21.57 7.17
CA GLY A 74 15.54 -21.11 8.34
C GLY A 74 14.24 -21.89 8.61
N GLY A 75 14.24 -23.21 8.39
CA GLY A 75 13.06 -24.07 8.54
C GLY A 75 12.09 -24.03 7.36
N ALA A 76 12.36 -23.25 6.31
CA ALA A 76 11.55 -23.20 5.09
C ALA A 76 12.23 -23.96 3.94
N GLN A 77 11.43 -24.58 3.08
CA GLN A 77 11.89 -25.13 1.80
C GLN A 77 11.81 -24.05 0.71
N VAL A 78 12.95 -23.71 0.12
CA VAL A 78 13.04 -22.64 -0.90
C VAL A 78 13.53 -23.23 -2.23
N ALA A 79 12.62 -23.33 -3.20
CA ALA A 79 12.95 -23.65 -4.58
C ALA A 79 13.19 -22.34 -5.35
N TYR A 80 14.37 -22.20 -5.94
CA TYR A 80 14.82 -20.93 -6.54
C TYR A 80 15.30 -21.07 -7.98
N GLU A 81 15.19 -19.99 -8.75
CA GLU A 81 15.78 -19.88 -10.08
C GLU A 81 17.28 -19.60 -9.95
N PHE A 82 18.12 -20.47 -10.51
CA PHE A 82 19.57 -20.28 -10.50
C PHE A 82 20.08 -19.86 -11.88
N LYS A 83 20.70 -18.68 -11.95
CA LYS A 83 21.27 -18.11 -13.18
C LYS A 83 22.77 -18.00 -13.10
N ARG A 84 23.47 -18.48 -14.11
CA ARG A 84 24.90 -18.24 -14.30
C ARG A 84 25.13 -17.13 -15.32
N GLY A 85 25.99 -16.16 -14.98
CA GLY A 85 26.23 -14.99 -15.81
C GLY A 85 27.67 -14.47 -15.74
N GLN A 86 27.91 -13.35 -16.40
CA GLN A 86 29.22 -12.65 -16.43
C GLN A 86 29.44 -11.78 -15.20
N ARG A 87 28.62 -11.90 -14.15
CA ARG A 87 28.77 -11.17 -12.89
C ARG A 87 30.05 -11.61 -12.16
N ARG A 88 30.59 -10.70 -11.34
CA ARG A 88 31.76 -10.95 -10.50
C ARG A 88 31.41 -11.47 -9.10
N THR A 89 30.15 -11.34 -8.68
CA THR A 89 29.67 -11.68 -7.32
C THR A 89 28.37 -12.48 -7.36
N ILE A 90 28.11 -13.25 -6.30
CA ILE A 90 26.82 -13.90 -6.07
C ILE A 90 25.79 -12.82 -5.72
N GLY A 91 24.63 -12.84 -6.35
CA GLY A 91 23.55 -11.90 -6.08
C GLY A 91 22.23 -12.60 -5.81
N PHE A 92 21.47 -12.10 -4.86
CA PHE A 92 20.15 -12.57 -4.50
C PHE A 92 19.11 -11.52 -4.85
N SER A 93 17.99 -11.94 -5.44
CA SER A 93 16.84 -11.08 -5.73
C SER A 93 15.56 -11.82 -5.38
N VAL A 94 14.70 -11.19 -4.57
CA VAL A 94 13.37 -11.69 -4.26
C VAL A 94 12.36 -10.80 -4.98
N GLY A 95 11.58 -11.42 -5.86
CA GLY A 95 10.52 -10.77 -6.64
C GLY A 95 9.15 -11.39 -6.38
N ALA A 96 8.18 -11.02 -7.22
CA ALA A 96 6.83 -11.59 -7.17
C ALA A 96 6.85 -13.12 -7.40
N ASP A 97 7.77 -13.60 -8.24
CA ASP A 97 7.92 -15.01 -8.58
C ASP A 97 8.72 -15.81 -7.53
N GLY A 98 9.36 -15.16 -6.58
CA GLY A 98 10.18 -15.80 -5.56
C GLY A 98 11.66 -15.44 -5.64
N LEU A 99 12.54 -16.36 -5.20
CA LEU A 99 13.99 -16.15 -5.13
C LEU A 99 14.67 -16.46 -6.48
N THR A 100 15.43 -15.51 -6.98
CA THR A 100 16.39 -15.69 -8.08
C THR A 100 17.80 -15.50 -7.54
N VAL A 101 18.67 -16.47 -7.81
CA VAL A 101 20.09 -16.47 -7.44
C VAL A 101 20.93 -16.35 -8.70
N SER A 102 21.82 -15.38 -8.75
CA SER A 102 22.74 -15.17 -9.86
C SER A 102 24.18 -15.33 -9.41
N ALA A 103 24.97 -16.14 -10.08
CA ALA A 103 26.38 -16.35 -9.74
C ALA A 103 27.29 -16.31 -10.98
N PRO A 104 28.60 -16.02 -10.82
CA PRO A 104 29.60 -16.17 -11.86
C PRO A 104 29.63 -17.61 -12.41
N ARG A 105 30.02 -17.76 -13.69
CA ARG A 105 30.07 -19.09 -14.33
C ARG A 105 30.98 -20.08 -13.63
N TRP A 106 32.06 -19.58 -13.02
CA TRP A 106 33.10 -20.38 -12.34
C TRP A 106 32.80 -20.70 -10.87
N THR A 107 31.81 -20.04 -10.25
CA THR A 107 31.51 -20.23 -8.83
C THR A 107 30.95 -21.63 -8.57
N PRO A 108 31.55 -22.43 -7.69
CA PRO A 108 31.04 -23.74 -7.32
C PRO A 108 29.66 -23.62 -6.61
N VAL A 109 28.83 -24.66 -6.76
CA VAL A 109 27.47 -24.63 -6.19
C VAL A 109 27.48 -24.57 -4.67
N HIS A 110 28.45 -25.26 -4.02
CA HIS A 110 28.53 -25.26 -2.56
C HIS A 110 28.83 -23.86 -1.98
N GLU A 111 29.58 -23.01 -2.70
CA GLU A 111 29.80 -21.61 -2.31
C GLU A 111 28.51 -20.79 -2.42
N VAL A 112 27.69 -21.05 -3.46
CA VAL A 112 26.37 -20.40 -3.60
C VAL A 112 25.44 -20.81 -2.47
N GLU A 113 25.44 -22.09 -2.09
CA GLU A 113 24.65 -22.60 -0.98
C GLU A 113 25.14 -22.06 0.37
N ALA A 114 26.44 -21.93 0.56
CA ALA A 114 27.01 -21.29 1.76
C ALA A 114 26.55 -19.82 1.89
N ALA A 115 26.61 -19.06 0.79
CA ALA A 115 26.14 -17.68 0.74
C ALA A 115 24.62 -17.57 0.96
N LEU A 116 23.81 -18.54 0.48
CA LEU A 116 22.38 -18.61 0.78
C LEU A 116 22.11 -18.83 2.28
N ARG A 117 22.86 -19.72 2.94
CA ARG A 117 22.74 -19.96 4.39
C ARG A 117 23.16 -18.74 5.19
N GLU A 118 24.23 -18.03 4.78
CA GLU A 118 24.62 -16.77 5.42
C GLU A 118 23.50 -15.72 5.40
N LYS A 119 22.75 -15.66 4.32
CA LYS A 119 21.64 -14.69 4.12
C LYS A 119 20.25 -15.27 4.42
N GLU A 120 20.15 -16.45 5.06
CA GLU A 120 18.88 -17.17 5.21
C GLU A 120 17.78 -16.33 5.86
N ARG A 121 18.07 -15.62 6.95
CA ARG A 121 17.06 -14.77 7.63
C ARG A 121 16.51 -13.71 6.70
N TRP A 122 17.38 -13.01 5.99
CA TRP A 122 16.97 -11.98 5.04
C TRP A 122 16.14 -12.58 3.90
N ILE A 123 16.55 -13.72 3.35
CA ILE A 123 15.85 -14.39 2.24
C ILE A 123 14.45 -14.81 2.69
N VAL A 124 14.31 -15.50 3.82
CA VAL A 124 13.03 -16.01 4.32
C VAL A 124 12.10 -14.85 4.67
N THR A 125 12.59 -13.79 5.32
CA THR A 125 11.81 -12.57 5.59
C THR A 125 11.31 -11.95 4.30
N LYS A 126 12.17 -11.78 3.29
CA LYS A 126 11.77 -11.17 2.01
C LYS A 126 10.80 -12.04 1.20
N LEU A 127 10.91 -13.35 1.27
CA LEU A 127 9.95 -14.27 0.66
C LEU A 127 8.60 -14.20 1.37
N GLY A 128 8.57 -14.13 2.69
CA GLY A 128 7.36 -13.92 3.48
C GLY A 128 6.67 -12.59 3.13
N GLU A 129 7.42 -11.49 3.09
CA GLU A 129 6.91 -10.17 2.67
C GLU A 129 6.34 -10.19 1.23
N ALA A 130 7.05 -10.86 0.29
CA ALA A 130 6.61 -10.97 -1.10
C ALA A 130 5.32 -11.79 -1.21
N ARG A 131 5.20 -12.90 -0.46
CA ARG A 131 4.00 -13.74 -0.40
C ARG A 131 2.82 -12.98 0.19
N ALA A 132 3.01 -12.31 1.32
CA ALA A 132 1.97 -11.50 1.95
C ALA A 132 1.51 -10.35 1.04
N ARG A 133 2.44 -9.71 0.32
CA ARG A 133 2.10 -8.70 -0.69
C ARG A 133 1.29 -9.30 -1.85
N HIS A 134 1.68 -10.47 -2.35
CA HIS A 134 0.96 -11.15 -3.41
C HIS A 134 -0.47 -11.51 -2.98
N GLN A 135 -0.63 -12.08 -1.78
CA GLN A 135 -1.93 -12.39 -1.21
C GLN A 135 -2.82 -11.15 -1.06
N ARG A 136 -2.26 -10.03 -0.55
CA ARG A 136 -2.99 -8.75 -0.47
C ARG A 136 -3.41 -8.23 -1.84
N LEU A 137 -2.55 -8.36 -2.86
CA LEU A 137 -2.86 -7.94 -4.23
C LEU A 137 -3.95 -8.82 -4.87
N GLU A 138 -3.94 -10.12 -4.63
CA GLU A 138 -5.01 -11.01 -5.11
C GLU A 138 -6.33 -10.75 -4.36
N ALA A 139 -6.28 -10.56 -3.04
CA ALA A 139 -7.45 -10.19 -2.24
C ALA A 139 -8.03 -8.81 -2.63
N SER A 140 -7.20 -7.91 -3.17
CA SER A 140 -7.62 -6.59 -3.64
C SER A 140 -8.17 -6.60 -5.08
N ARG A 141 -8.23 -7.77 -5.75
CA ARG A 141 -8.79 -7.87 -7.09
C ARG A 141 -10.29 -7.63 -7.04
N ILE A 142 -10.76 -6.65 -7.81
CA ILE A 142 -12.19 -6.35 -7.92
C ILE A 142 -12.82 -7.35 -8.92
N ASP A 143 -13.83 -8.07 -8.47
CA ASP A 143 -14.70 -8.88 -9.33
C ASP A 143 -15.83 -8.00 -9.86
N TRP A 144 -15.69 -7.54 -11.11
CA TRP A 144 -16.56 -6.52 -11.70
C TRP A 144 -17.97 -7.04 -11.96
N LYS A 145 -18.81 -7.02 -10.93
CA LYS A 145 -20.22 -7.41 -10.95
C LYS A 145 -21.03 -6.57 -9.97
N GLU A 146 -22.34 -6.65 -10.04
CA GLU A 146 -23.24 -6.09 -9.05
C GLU A 146 -22.94 -6.69 -7.66
N GLY A 147 -22.92 -5.86 -6.62
CA GLY A 147 -22.55 -6.25 -5.26
C GLY A 147 -21.04 -6.33 -5.01
N ALA A 148 -20.18 -6.12 -6.02
CA ALA A 148 -18.75 -6.03 -5.79
C ALA A 148 -18.39 -4.84 -4.91
N THR A 149 -17.32 -4.98 -4.13
CA THR A 149 -16.83 -3.93 -3.23
C THR A 149 -15.50 -3.39 -3.73
N LEU A 150 -15.33 -2.07 -3.63
CA LEU A 150 -14.06 -1.39 -3.91
C LEU A 150 -13.78 -0.34 -2.83
N PRO A 151 -12.50 -0.05 -2.52
CA PRO A 151 -12.15 1.01 -1.58
C PRO A 151 -12.28 2.39 -2.26
N PHE A 152 -12.87 3.34 -1.55
CA PHE A 152 -12.92 4.76 -1.90
C PHE A 152 -12.60 5.59 -0.67
N LEU A 153 -11.52 6.38 -0.71
CA LEU A 153 -10.98 7.12 0.42
C LEU A 153 -10.72 6.23 1.67
N GLY A 154 -10.34 4.98 1.44
CA GLY A 154 -10.07 3.99 2.49
C GLY A 154 -11.30 3.24 2.99
N GLU A 155 -12.50 3.64 2.60
CA GLU A 155 -13.76 3.02 3.02
C GLU A 155 -14.29 2.07 1.95
N PRO A 156 -14.86 0.92 2.32
CA PRO A 156 -15.46 0.00 1.36
C PRO A 156 -16.76 0.57 0.80
N VAL A 157 -16.90 0.52 -0.53
CA VAL A 157 -18.09 0.97 -1.27
C VAL A 157 -18.62 -0.18 -2.11
N VAL A 158 -19.94 -0.48 -1.99
CA VAL A 158 -20.62 -1.51 -2.79
C VAL A 158 -21.08 -0.93 -4.12
N LEU A 159 -20.89 -1.69 -5.19
CA LEU A 159 -21.41 -1.35 -6.52
C LEU A 159 -22.86 -1.82 -6.67
N VAL A 160 -23.74 -0.91 -7.06
CA VAL A 160 -25.16 -1.18 -7.34
C VAL A 160 -25.45 -0.75 -8.78
N LEU A 161 -25.96 -1.67 -9.61
CA LEU A 161 -26.45 -1.33 -10.94
C LEU A 161 -27.86 -0.73 -10.81
N ASP A 162 -28.04 0.50 -11.28
CA ASP A 162 -29.31 1.21 -11.22
C ASP A 162 -29.67 1.83 -12.58
N PRO A 163 -30.35 1.09 -13.46
CA PRO A 163 -30.73 1.55 -14.79
C PRO A 163 -31.62 2.78 -14.78
N ARG A 164 -32.31 3.05 -13.66
CA ARG A 164 -33.24 4.18 -13.52
C ARG A 164 -32.52 5.49 -13.22
N GLN A 165 -31.33 5.39 -12.69
CA GLN A 165 -30.50 6.55 -12.39
C GLN A 165 -29.87 7.07 -13.69
N ARG A 166 -30.50 8.00 -14.34
CA ARG A 166 -29.91 8.81 -15.42
C ARG A 166 -28.99 9.86 -14.77
N HIS A 167 -27.90 9.40 -14.24
CA HIS A 167 -26.87 10.30 -13.72
C HIS A 167 -26.23 11.03 -14.90
N GLY A 168 -26.57 12.21 -15.19
CA GLY A 168 -26.02 13.10 -16.21
C GLY A 168 -24.66 12.65 -16.78
N ARG A 169 -23.77 13.49 -17.20
CA ARG A 169 -22.43 13.11 -17.74
C ARG A 169 -21.54 12.27 -16.78
N GLY A 170 -22.02 11.90 -15.59
CA GLY A 170 -21.27 11.23 -14.54
C GLY A 170 -21.37 9.71 -14.47
N GLY A 171 -22.44 9.10 -14.95
CA GLY A 171 -22.62 7.64 -14.98
C GLY A 171 -22.73 6.93 -13.63
N ALA A 172 -22.38 7.56 -12.49
CA ALA A 172 -22.46 6.96 -11.16
C ALA A 172 -22.60 8.01 -10.04
N VAL A 173 -23.30 7.66 -8.94
CA VAL A 173 -23.53 8.50 -7.77
C VAL A 173 -23.26 7.70 -6.49
N LEU A 174 -22.51 8.28 -5.58
CA LEU A 174 -22.24 7.73 -4.25
C LEU A 174 -23.38 8.10 -3.31
N VAL A 175 -24.00 7.11 -2.68
CA VAL A 175 -25.14 7.28 -1.77
C VAL A 175 -24.78 6.65 -0.42
N PRO A 176 -25.09 7.30 0.73
CA PRO A 176 -25.01 6.65 2.03
C PRO A 176 -25.91 5.42 2.08
N GLY A 177 -25.42 4.33 2.67
CA GLY A 177 -26.24 3.13 2.90
C GLY A 177 -27.30 3.37 3.98
N GLU A 178 -28.43 2.69 3.88
CA GLU A 178 -29.59 2.90 4.77
C GLU A 178 -29.42 2.33 6.17
N ALA A 179 -28.42 1.46 6.42
CA ALA A 179 -28.25 0.83 7.73
C ALA A 179 -26.77 0.68 8.11
N ALA A 180 -26.43 1.18 9.30
CA ALA A 180 -25.14 0.96 9.95
C ALA A 180 -25.11 -0.42 10.62
N LEU A 181 -25.04 -1.49 9.84
CA LEU A 181 -24.80 -2.84 10.36
C LEU A 181 -23.28 -3.11 10.39
N PRO A 182 -22.76 -3.70 11.48
CA PRO A 182 -21.35 -4.07 11.54
C PRO A 182 -20.96 -4.99 10.37
N GLY A 183 -19.86 -4.66 9.66
CA GLY A 183 -19.36 -5.45 8.53
C GLY A 183 -20.06 -5.21 7.18
N VAL A 184 -21.10 -4.37 7.13
CA VAL A 184 -21.75 -3.97 5.87
C VAL A 184 -21.19 -2.62 5.42
N PRO A 185 -20.77 -2.45 4.15
CA PRO A 185 -20.33 -1.17 3.62
C PRO A 185 -21.41 -0.09 3.80
N GLN A 186 -21.05 1.04 4.41
CA GLN A 186 -21.96 2.15 4.69
C GLN A 186 -22.24 3.03 3.47
N MET A 187 -21.57 2.77 2.34
CA MET A 187 -21.68 3.55 1.11
C MET A 187 -21.96 2.65 -0.08
N ALA A 188 -22.85 3.08 -0.94
CA ALA A 188 -23.15 2.41 -2.21
C ALA A 188 -22.86 3.35 -3.40
N LEU A 189 -22.21 2.84 -4.42
CA LEU A 189 -22.03 3.53 -5.70
C LEU A 189 -23.09 3.03 -6.69
N HIS A 190 -24.12 3.82 -6.89
CA HIS A 190 -25.14 3.55 -7.87
C HIS A 190 -24.62 3.90 -9.27
N VAL A 191 -24.53 2.90 -10.12
CA VAL A 191 -24.00 3.02 -11.49
C VAL A 191 -25.15 2.92 -12.48
N GLY A 192 -25.32 3.95 -13.31
CA GLY A 192 -26.42 4.08 -14.31
C GLY A 192 -26.28 3.13 -15.50
N LEU A 193 -26.09 1.84 -15.24
CA LEU A 193 -25.97 0.78 -16.23
C LEU A 193 -27.08 -0.26 -16.07
N PRO A 194 -27.49 -0.95 -17.16
CA PRO A 194 -28.45 -2.05 -17.08
C PRO A 194 -27.82 -3.25 -16.34
N HIS A 195 -28.64 -4.09 -15.70
CA HIS A 195 -28.19 -5.32 -15.02
C HIS A 195 -27.51 -6.32 -15.97
N THR A 196 -27.66 -6.14 -17.28
CA THR A 196 -26.99 -6.93 -18.33
C THR A 196 -25.64 -6.34 -18.76
N ALA A 197 -25.18 -5.26 -18.09
CA ALA A 197 -23.90 -4.62 -18.41
C ALA A 197 -22.75 -5.60 -18.26
N THR A 198 -21.77 -5.52 -19.16
CA THR A 198 -20.58 -6.37 -19.05
C THR A 198 -19.65 -5.88 -17.95
N PRO A 199 -18.78 -6.77 -17.40
CA PRO A 199 -17.77 -6.39 -16.42
C PRO A 199 -16.91 -5.20 -16.87
N GLU A 200 -16.57 -5.14 -18.18
CA GLU A 200 -15.78 -4.06 -18.76
C GLU A 200 -16.52 -2.73 -18.75
N GLN A 201 -17.82 -2.74 -19.09
CA GLN A 201 -18.66 -1.53 -19.05
C GLN A 201 -18.79 -0.98 -17.63
N LEU A 202 -18.99 -1.89 -16.65
CA LEU A 202 -19.03 -1.52 -15.23
C LEU A 202 -17.70 -0.93 -14.77
N ARG A 203 -16.59 -1.62 -15.06
CA ARG A 203 -15.22 -1.17 -14.74
C ARG A 203 -14.96 0.23 -15.31
N ASP A 204 -15.20 0.43 -16.60
CA ASP A 204 -14.87 1.68 -17.29
C ASP A 204 -15.72 2.85 -16.76
N THR A 205 -16.99 2.61 -16.44
CA THR A 205 -17.89 3.63 -15.85
C THR A 205 -17.43 4.01 -14.44
N VAL A 206 -17.10 3.02 -13.60
CA VAL A 206 -16.59 3.23 -12.24
C VAL A 206 -15.23 3.94 -12.28
N GLN A 207 -14.32 3.52 -13.16
CA GLN A 207 -13.02 4.18 -13.33
C GLN A 207 -13.19 5.65 -13.72
N ALA A 208 -14.05 5.95 -14.66
CA ALA A 208 -14.32 7.34 -15.06
C ALA A 208 -14.86 8.18 -13.89
N TRP A 209 -15.72 7.60 -13.05
CA TRP A 209 -16.20 8.25 -11.83
C TRP A 209 -15.07 8.49 -10.83
N LEU A 210 -14.25 7.46 -10.52
CA LEU A 210 -13.13 7.56 -9.61
C LEU A 210 -12.10 8.60 -10.07
N MET A 211 -11.79 8.68 -11.36
CA MET A 211 -10.88 9.70 -11.90
C MET A 211 -11.42 11.12 -11.70
N ARG A 212 -12.74 11.32 -11.82
CA ARG A 212 -13.36 12.63 -11.51
C ARG A 212 -13.24 12.96 -10.02
N GLN A 213 -13.51 11.98 -9.13
CA GLN A 213 -13.36 12.17 -7.70
C GLN A 213 -11.90 12.45 -7.33
N ALA A 214 -10.96 11.68 -7.89
CA ALA A 214 -9.53 11.90 -7.71
C ALA A 214 -9.12 13.33 -8.07
N ARG A 215 -9.56 13.83 -9.23
CA ARG A 215 -9.27 15.22 -9.63
C ARG A 215 -9.83 16.21 -8.61
N ARG A 216 -11.07 16.02 -8.15
CA ARG A 216 -11.71 16.91 -7.16
C ARG A 216 -10.96 16.90 -5.83
N VAL A 217 -10.72 15.71 -5.28
CA VAL A 217 -10.04 15.55 -3.99
C VAL A 217 -8.60 16.10 -4.07
N PHE A 218 -7.83 15.69 -5.09
CA PHE A 218 -6.44 16.12 -5.18
C PHE A 218 -6.30 17.63 -5.40
N THR A 219 -7.21 18.26 -6.18
CA THR A 219 -7.22 19.72 -6.32
C THR A 219 -7.45 20.38 -4.94
N ALA A 220 -8.45 19.94 -4.19
CA ALA A 220 -8.73 20.49 -2.86
C ALA A 220 -7.54 20.30 -1.90
N ARG A 221 -6.85 19.14 -1.96
CA ARG A 221 -5.66 18.91 -1.11
C ARG A 221 -4.46 19.72 -1.55
N LEU A 222 -4.23 19.90 -2.84
CA LEU A 222 -3.18 20.79 -3.37
C LEU A 222 -3.43 22.25 -2.93
N ASP A 223 -4.67 22.74 -3.04
CA ASP A 223 -5.03 24.10 -2.63
C ASP A 223 -4.87 24.28 -1.11
N HIS A 224 -5.14 23.23 -0.33
CA HIS A 224 -4.97 23.26 1.13
C HIS A 224 -3.50 23.32 1.56
N PHE A 225 -2.61 22.54 0.94
CA PHE A 225 -1.23 22.42 1.40
C PHE A 225 -0.24 23.38 0.71
N ALA A 226 -0.52 23.83 -0.50
CA ALA A 226 0.39 24.73 -1.22
C ALA A 226 0.71 26.02 -0.44
N PRO A 227 -0.27 26.73 0.18
CA PRO A 227 0.03 27.91 1.00
C PRO A 227 0.90 27.57 2.23
N GLN A 228 0.70 26.42 2.86
CA GLN A 228 1.46 25.98 4.03
C GLN A 228 2.95 25.75 3.72
N LEU A 229 3.22 25.26 2.50
CA LEU A 229 4.58 25.11 1.96
C LEU A 229 5.12 26.41 1.35
N GLY A 230 4.32 27.46 1.20
CA GLY A 230 4.72 28.71 0.55
C GLY A 230 5.00 28.52 -0.93
N VAL A 231 4.30 27.62 -1.61
CA VAL A 231 4.44 27.34 -3.04
C VAL A 231 3.15 27.59 -3.82
N ARG A 232 3.25 27.68 -5.14
CA ARG A 232 2.10 27.75 -6.06
C ARG A 232 2.21 26.64 -7.09
N TRP A 233 1.19 25.79 -7.16
CA TRP A 233 1.06 24.82 -8.24
C TRP A 233 0.26 25.44 -9.40
N GLN A 234 0.49 24.94 -10.62
CA GLN A 234 -0.12 25.51 -11.85
C GLN A 234 -1.12 24.56 -12.49
N LYS A 235 -0.80 23.26 -12.51
CA LYS A 235 -1.57 22.27 -13.26
C LYS A 235 -1.55 20.92 -12.57
N LEU A 236 -2.73 20.29 -12.43
CA LEU A 236 -2.86 18.90 -12.01
C LEU A 236 -3.15 18.01 -13.23
N SER A 237 -2.35 16.96 -13.39
CA SER A 237 -2.57 15.88 -14.35
C SER A 237 -2.75 14.56 -13.61
N LEU A 238 -3.69 13.71 -14.04
CA LEU A 238 -3.83 12.36 -13.52
C LEU A 238 -3.01 11.38 -14.36
N SER A 239 -2.44 10.36 -13.71
CA SER A 239 -1.70 9.29 -14.36
C SER A 239 -2.20 7.91 -13.93
N SER A 240 -1.89 6.89 -14.74
CA SER A 240 -2.12 5.47 -14.45
C SER A 240 -0.79 4.71 -14.36
N ALA A 241 0.34 5.41 -14.13
CA ALA A 241 1.66 4.80 -14.11
C ALA A 241 1.79 3.75 -12.99
N GLY A 242 2.24 2.55 -13.32
CA GLY A 242 2.47 1.48 -12.34
C GLY A 242 3.71 1.66 -11.45
N THR A 243 4.52 2.71 -11.71
CA THR A 243 5.86 2.87 -11.14
C THR A 243 6.01 4.07 -10.21
N ARG A 244 4.99 4.94 -10.09
CA ARG A 244 5.06 6.13 -9.23
C ARG A 244 3.68 6.61 -8.82
N TRP A 245 3.61 7.22 -7.64
CA TRP A 245 2.40 7.82 -7.10
C TRP A 245 2.21 9.27 -7.54
N GLY A 246 3.31 9.98 -7.74
CA GLY A 246 3.29 11.36 -8.18
C GLY A 246 4.55 11.76 -8.96
N SER A 247 4.56 12.98 -9.43
CA SER A 247 5.74 13.72 -9.90
C SER A 247 5.44 15.22 -9.97
N ALA A 248 6.43 16.04 -9.63
CA ALA A 248 6.37 17.49 -9.76
C ALA A 248 7.42 17.97 -10.76
N SER A 249 7.14 19.10 -11.40
CA SER A 249 8.07 19.82 -12.29
C SER A 249 8.24 21.25 -11.81
N ALA A 250 9.39 21.84 -12.08
CA ALA A 250 9.75 23.18 -11.62
C ALA A 250 8.80 24.29 -12.11
N ASP A 251 8.03 24.02 -13.17
CA ASP A 251 7.01 24.94 -13.70
C ASP A 251 5.70 24.92 -12.88
N GLY A 252 5.65 24.20 -11.76
CA GLY A 252 4.45 24.04 -10.92
C GLY A 252 3.46 22.99 -11.41
N SER A 253 3.81 22.20 -12.43
CA SER A 253 2.99 21.08 -12.89
C SER A 253 3.12 19.90 -11.95
N ILE A 254 1.99 19.43 -11.39
CA ILE A 254 1.88 18.27 -10.53
C ILE A 254 1.16 17.15 -11.29
N ARG A 255 1.69 15.93 -11.18
CA ARG A 255 1.03 14.73 -11.71
C ARG A 255 0.83 13.75 -10.57
N LEU A 256 -0.39 13.23 -10.39
CA LEU A 256 -0.75 12.26 -9.37
C LEU A 256 -1.39 11.02 -9.98
N ASN A 257 -1.10 9.87 -9.40
CA ASN A 257 -1.75 8.63 -9.81
C ASN A 257 -3.21 8.64 -9.31
N TRP A 258 -4.18 8.50 -10.21
CA TRP A 258 -5.59 8.54 -9.83
C TRP A 258 -5.96 7.43 -8.84
N ARG A 259 -5.24 6.30 -8.82
CA ARG A 259 -5.48 5.20 -7.88
C ARG A 259 -5.22 5.57 -6.40
N LEU A 260 -4.58 6.69 -6.12
CA LEU A 260 -4.49 7.23 -4.76
C LEU A 260 -5.87 7.44 -4.13
N ILE A 261 -6.93 7.59 -4.93
CA ILE A 261 -8.30 7.76 -4.44
C ILE A 261 -8.83 6.55 -3.66
N HIS A 262 -8.18 5.40 -3.78
CA HIS A 262 -8.51 4.20 -3.01
C HIS A 262 -7.99 4.27 -1.57
N PHE A 263 -6.98 5.07 -1.31
CA PHE A 263 -6.38 5.22 0.03
C PHE A 263 -7.11 6.23 0.89
N ARG A 264 -6.92 6.10 2.20
CA ARG A 264 -7.37 7.10 3.18
C ARG A 264 -6.73 8.48 2.91
N GLU A 265 -7.46 9.53 3.24
CA GLU A 265 -7.03 10.91 3.01
C GLU A 265 -5.63 11.23 3.57
N PRO A 266 -5.21 10.77 4.78
CA PRO A 266 -3.85 11.01 5.25
C PRO A 266 -2.73 10.50 4.33
N ILE A 267 -2.95 9.40 3.61
CA ILE A 267 -1.98 8.87 2.64
C ILE A 267 -1.96 9.74 1.38
N ILE A 268 -3.13 10.20 0.92
CA ILE A 268 -3.24 11.14 -0.20
C ILE A 268 -2.49 12.43 0.15
N ASP A 269 -2.69 12.95 1.36
CA ASP A 269 -2.03 14.15 1.87
C ASP A 269 -0.52 14.03 1.83
N TYR A 270 0.00 12.89 2.27
CA TYR A 270 1.45 12.65 2.22
C TYR A 270 2.00 12.75 0.80
N VAL A 271 1.34 12.13 -0.18
CA VAL A 271 1.80 12.21 -1.58
C VAL A 271 1.66 13.63 -2.13
N VAL A 272 0.55 14.33 -1.82
CA VAL A 272 0.34 15.72 -2.23
C VAL A 272 1.41 16.65 -1.65
N VAL A 273 1.69 16.56 -0.36
CA VAL A 273 2.72 17.38 0.31
C VAL A 273 4.11 17.03 -0.22
N HIS A 274 4.41 15.76 -0.49
CA HIS A 274 5.65 15.31 -1.09
C HIS A 274 5.87 15.97 -2.47
N GLU A 275 4.87 15.94 -3.34
CA GLU A 275 4.98 16.56 -4.68
C GLU A 275 5.04 18.09 -4.62
N LEU A 276 4.32 18.72 -3.69
CA LEU A 276 4.42 20.17 -3.47
C LEU A 276 5.79 20.58 -2.91
N ALA A 277 6.38 19.78 -2.03
CA ALA A 277 7.72 20.03 -1.48
C ALA A 277 8.80 20.06 -2.57
N HIS A 278 8.62 19.28 -3.65
CA HIS A 278 9.50 19.34 -4.82
C HIS A 278 9.52 20.70 -5.52
N LEU A 279 8.48 21.52 -5.39
CA LEU A 279 8.51 22.89 -5.92
C LEU A 279 9.47 23.81 -5.15
N ARG A 280 9.93 23.38 -3.96
CA ARG A 280 10.98 24.08 -3.18
C ARG A 280 12.35 23.42 -3.30
N GLU A 281 12.37 22.09 -3.31
CA GLU A 281 13.58 21.28 -3.29
C GLU A 281 13.40 20.05 -4.20
N MET A 282 14.02 20.06 -5.37
CA MET A 282 13.82 19.02 -6.40
C MET A 282 14.44 17.66 -6.03
N ASN A 283 15.34 17.62 -5.07
CA ASN A 283 15.99 16.40 -4.60
C ASN A 283 15.51 16.05 -3.17
N HIS A 284 15.63 14.79 -2.75
CA HIS A 284 15.25 14.32 -1.42
C HIS A 284 16.33 14.58 -0.37
N SER A 285 16.92 15.79 -0.34
CA SER A 285 17.87 16.24 0.66
C SER A 285 17.24 16.29 2.07
N ALA A 286 18.06 16.51 3.10
CA ALA A 286 17.55 16.75 4.46
C ALA A 286 16.61 17.98 4.49
N ARG A 287 16.87 19.01 3.64
CA ARG A 287 16.03 20.20 3.53
C ARG A 287 14.65 19.88 2.93
N PHE A 288 14.59 18.96 1.96
CA PHE A 288 13.31 18.47 1.43
C PHE A 288 12.45 17.87 2.54
N TRP A 289 13.02 16.94 3.33
CA TRP A 289 12.30 16.29 4.40
C TRP A 289 11.87 17.24 5.52
N GLN A 290 12.68 18.26 5.83
CA GLN A 290 12.28 19.34 6.74
C GLN A 290 11.03 20.08 6.26
N HIS A 291 10.90 20.34 4.96
CA HIS A 291 9.69 20.95 4.40
C HIS A 291 8.46 20.04 4.53
N VAL A 292 8.63 18.74 4.30
CA VAL A 292 7.54 17.76 4.47
C VAL A 292 7.13 17.64 5.94
N GLU A 293 8.10 17.50 6.85
CA GLU A 293 7.88 17.36 8.29
C GLU A 293 7.21 18.59 8.92
N ALA A 294 7.55 19.78 8.46
CA ALA A 294 6.95 21.03 8.94
C ALA A 294 5.43 21.10 8.71
N VAL A 295 4.93 20.45 7.66
CA VAL A 295 3.50 20.42 7.29
C VAL A 295 2.83 19.12 7.75
N LEU A 296 3.54 18.00 7.72
CA LEU A 296 3.07 16.68 8.14
C LEU A 296 4.11 16.06 9.09
N PRO A 297 4.02 16.33 10.40
CA PRO A 297 4.97 15.79 11.38
C PRO A 297 4.99 14.24 11.44
N ASP A 298 3.87 13.61 11.08
CA ASP A 298 3.66 12.16 11.03
C ASP A 298 3.92 11.54 9.64
N TYR A 299 4.62 12.27 8.75
CA TYR A 299 4.85 11.81 7.37
C TYR A 299 5.51 10.44 7.27
N ALA A 300 6.35 10.05 8.24
CA ALA A 300 7.04 8.77 8.24
C ALA A 300 6.07 7.59 8.39
N GLU A 301 5.04 7.75 9.24
CA GLU A 301 3.97 6.76 9.43
C GLU A 301 3.11 6.64 8.16
N ARG A 302 2.67 7.77 7.60
CA ARG A 302 1.86 7.81 6.37
C ARG A 302 2.59 7.20 5.18
N ARG A 303 3.90 7.45 5.10
CA ARG A 303 4.79 6.85 4.10
C ARG A 303 4.92 5.33 4.28
N GLY A 304 4.97 4.85 5.53
CA GLY A 304 4.93 3.43 5.85
C GLY A 304 3.62 2.79 5.37
N ALA A 305 2.49 3.38 5.73
CA ALA A 305 1.17 2.93 5.32
C ALA A 305 1.02 2.84 3.78
N LEU A 306 1.53 3.83 3.03
CA LEU A 306 1.53 3.79 1.55
C LEU A 306 2.29 2.59 0.97
N LYS A 307 3.31 2.07 1.67
CA LYS A 307 4.05 0.86 1.25
C LYS A 307 3.26 -0.42 1.49
N ASP A 308 2.49 -0.43 2.56
CA ASP A 308 1.84 -1.64 3.07
C ASP A 308 0.45 -1.85 2.49
N GLU A 309 -0.23 -0.78 2.09
CA GLU A 309 -1.56 -0.87 1.48
C GLU A 309 -1.49 -1.34 0.01
N ALA A 310 -2.36 -2.29 -0.32
CA ALA A 310 -2.50 -2.81 -1.68
C ALA A 310 -3.52 -1.98 -2.48
N VAL A 311 -3.14 -1.59 -3.69
CA VAL A 311 -4.06 -0.96 -4.64
C VAL A 311 -4.84 -2.03 -5.37
N PRO A 312 -6.17 -1.88 -5.54
CA PRO A 312 -6.95 -2.78 -6.37
C PRO A 312 -6.36 -2.92 -7.78
N ARG A 313 -6.31 -4.16 -8.27
CA ARG A 313 -5.96 -4.45 -9.67
C ARG A 313 -7.19 -4.26 -10.55
N TRP A 314 -6.96 -3.56 -11.64
CA TRP A 314 -7.96 -3.18 -12.64
C TRP A 314 -7.83 -4.04 -13.89
#